data_7219c7c18910c624ffebeaa260f7bf41
#
_entry.id   7219c7c18910c624ffebeaa260f7bf41
#
_cell.length_a   1.000
_cell.length_b   1.000
_cell.length_c   1.000
_cell.angle_alpha   90.00
_cell.angle_beta   90.00
_cell.angle_gamma   90.00
#
_symmetry.space_group_name_H-M   'P 1'
#
loop_
_entity.id
_entity.type
_entity.pdbx_description
1 polymer ?
#
loop_
_entity_poly.entity_id
_entity_poly.type
_entity_poly.pdbx_seq_one_letter_code
_entity_poly.pdbx_strand_id
1 'polypeptide(L)'
;MPKIFRNYNTLSQFNTESVHPGNKICFIKDNGVLYSNGVQYSPYKMGTIANIGDSDNIVYKFNELRKGLLKSNLMEARTPHTLIYWTGNSNTISISGTNYTGQEDKVNIDGVEYYQLKSDKDLDNDFYKFNRNTFINLIFKDVDTSNVTNMNFMFYNCSALTSLYVSGLDTSNVTNMNFMFDNCKSLTSLDLGGWDTSKVTNMGSMFYNCNSLNSLYVSKFDTSKVTDMSNMFYNCKSLTSLDLSAFNTSKVTNMNYMFCNCSALTSLDVSKWDTSNVTYMNNMFYYCRTLTSLDVSKWDTSNVTNMSWMFSDCNKLTYLDLSCWDTSNVTYMNSMFGYCFALTSLDVSKFDTSKVTNMEYMFASCRSLTSLDLIGWNTSNVTEMSNMFYYCSALTSLDLSGWNTSNVTIMSEMFYNCSALTSLDLSGWDTSNVTEMIDMFHGCNALKTIRMVGCSQTTIDKIKSQLSTDGITGCTIVTE
;
A
#
# COMPACT_ATOMS: atom_id res chain seq x y z
N MET A 1 -27.00 0.34 -12.53
CA MET A 1 -27.09 1.28 -11.39
C MET A 1 -28.07 2.37 -11.74
N PRO A 2 -29.03 2.76 -10.91
CA PRO A 2 -29.88 3.89 -11.19
C PRO A 2 -29.01 5.16 -11.26
N LYS A 3 -29.17 5.98 -12.30
CA LYS A 3 -28.49 7.26 -12.41
C LYS A 3 -28.97 8.15 -11.26
N ILE A 4 -28.08 8.41 -10.29
CA ILE A 4 -28.37 9.19 -9.08
C ILE A 4 -28.41 10.69 -9.39
N PHE A 5 -27.78 11.12 -10.50
CA PHE A 5 -27.73 12.50 -10.93
C PHE A 5 -28.34 12.71 -12.31
N ARG A 6 -29.09 13.80 -12.47
CA ARG A 6 -29.38 14.43 -13.76
C ARG A 6 -28.79 15.81 -13.81
N ASN A 7 -28.11 16.12 -14.90
CA ASN A 7 -27.49 17.41 -15.14
C ASN A 7 -28.37 18.14 -16.20
N TYR A 8 -28.88 19.28 -15.83
CA TYR A 8 -29.63 20.17 -16.73
C TYR A 8 -28.75 21.34 -17.13
N ASN A 9 -28.71 21.68 -18.41
CA ASN A 9 -27.89 22.80 -18.88
C ASN A 9 -28.50 24.14 -18.50
N THR A 10 -29.84 24.22 -18.39
CA THR A 10 -30.57 25.46 -18.08
C THR A 10 -31.72 25.19 -17.11
N LEU A 11 -32.17 26.21 -16.40
CA LEU A 11 -33.40 26.19 -15.60
C LEU A 11 -34.65 25.87 -16.47
N SER A 12 -34.66 26.32 -17.72
CA SER A 12 -35.72 26.01 -18.68
C SER A 12 -35.81 24.51 -18.94
N GLN A 13 -34.68 23.79 -19.13
CA GLN A 13 -34.68 22.35 -19.29
C GLN A 13 -35.23 21.62 -18.06
N PHE A 14 -34.89 22.09 -16.87
CA PHE A 14 -35.38 21.52 -15.62
C PHE A 14 -36.91 21.69 -15.53
N ASN A 15 -37.40 22.90 -15.77
CA ASN A 15 -38.82 23.24 -15.64
C ASN A 15 -39.73 22.60 -16.72
N THR A 16 -39.14 22.14 -17.83
CA THR A 16 -39.91 21.45 -18.91
C THR A 16 -40.07 19.96 -18.69
N GLU A 17 -39.33 19.36 -17.73
CA GLU A 17 -39.54 17.95 -17.38
C GLU A 17 -40.81 17.78 -16.56
N SER A 18 -41.74 16.98 -17.08
CA SER A 18 -43.03 16.67 -16.44
C SER A 18 -42.90 15.75 -15.21
N VAL A 19 -41.78 15.08 -15.04
CA VAL A 19 -41.49 14.18 -13.89
C VAL A 19 -40.08 14.41 -13.42
N HIS A 20 -39.89 15.13 -12.30
CA HIS A 20 -38.62 15.16 -11.60
C HIS A 20 -38.41 13.83 -10.87
N PRO A 21 -37.28 13.17 -11.06
CA PRO A 21 -37.06 11.89 -10.43
C PRO A 21 -37.02 12.06 -8.90
N GLY A 22 -38.02 11.49 -8.22
CA GLY A 22 -38.06 11.45 -6.77
C GLY A 22 -36.73 10.93 -6.17
N ASN A 23 -36.29 11.48 -5.07
CA ASN A 23 -35.05 11.13 -4.35
C ASN A 23 -33.76 11.31 -5.15
N LYS A 24 -33.73 12.19 -6.17
CA LYS A 24 -32.54 12.52 -6.95
C LYS A 24 -32.14 13.98 -6.73
N ILE A 25 -30.83 14.23 -6.70
CA ILE A 25 -30.29 15.58 -6.71
C ILE A 25 -30.10 16.00 -8.16
N CYS A 26 -30.66 17.15 -8.54
CA CYS A 26 -30.54 17.73 -9.86
C CYS A 26 -29.71 18.99 -9.77
N PHE A 27 -28.74 19.15 -10.64
CA PHE A 27 -27.85 20.32 -10.71
C PHE A 27 -28.13 21.10 -12.00
N ILE A 28 -28.28 22.41 -11.89
CA ILE A 28 -28.49 23.31 -13.03
C ILE A 28 -27.22 24.12 -13.25
N LYS A 29 -26.64 24.01 -14.43
CA LYS A 29 -25.34 24.60 -14.77
C LYS A 29 -25.33 26.11 -14.85
N ASP A 30 -26.41 26.71 -15.30
CA ASP A 30 -26.49 28.15 -15.59
C ASP A 30 -26.55 29.02 -14.32
N ASN A 31 -27.13 28.51 -13.26
CA ASN A 31 -27.27 29.27 -12.00
C ASN A 31 -26.66 28.59 -10.78
N GLY A 32 -26.11 27.40 -10.93
CA GLY A 32 -25.46 26.64 -9.84
C GLY A 32 -26.40 26.20 -8.71
N VAL A 33 -27.71 26.17 -8.94
CA VAL A 33 -28.69 25.84 -7.91
C VAL A 33 -28.93 24.35 -7.85
N LEU A 34 -29.04 23.83 -6.64
CA LEU A 34 -29.36 22.43 -6.36
C LEU A 34 -30.86 22.29 -6.09
N TYR A 35 -31.44 21.23 -6.69
CA TYR A 35 -32.81 20.82 -6.44
C TYR A 35 -32.81 19.35 -5.97
N SER A 36 -33.61 19.07 -4.95
CA SER A 36 -33.91 17.70 -4.54
C SER A 36 -35.41 17.58 -4.35
N ASN A 37 -36.02 16.55 -4.92
CA ASN A 37 -37.47 16.33 -4.89
C ASN A 37 -38.30 17.56 -5.34
N GLY A 38 -37.80 18.34 -6.33
CA GLY A 38 -38.44 19.56 -6.82
C GLY A 38 -38.32 20.78 -5.90
N VAL A 39 -37.67 20.68 -4.75
CA VAL A 39 -37.46 21.80 -3.83
C VAL A 39 -36.11 22.42 -4.10
N GLN A 40 -36.12 23.76 -4.29
CA GLN A 40 -34.89 24.54 -4.45
C GLN A 40 -34.21 24.72 -3.09
N TYR A 41 -32.95 24.34 -3.03
CA TYR A 41 -32.08 24.62 -1.89
C TYR A 41 -31.35 25.95 -2.15
N SER A 42 -31.43 26.89 -1.20
CA SER A 42 -30.91 28.25 -1.26
C SER A 42 -29.46 28.31 -1.79
N PRO A 43 -29.08 29.35 -2.56
CA PRO A 43 -27.85 29.39 -3.31
C PRO A 43 -26.63 29.41 -2.37
N TYR A 44 -25.98 28.29 -2.25
CA TYR A 44 -24.58 28.32 -1.90
C TYR A 44 -23.87 28.91 -3.14
N LYS A 45 -23.24 30.05 -3.02
CA LYS A 45 -22.26 30.50 -4.01
C LYS A 45 -21.11 29.48 -3.95
N MET A 46 -21.24 28.41 -4.72
CA MET A 46 -20.12 27.56 -5.01
C MET A 46 -19.15 28.42 -5.82
N GLY A 47 -18.01 28.78 -5.21
CA GLY A 47 -16.91 29.33 -5.96
C GLY A 47 -16.68 28.42 -7.16
N THR A 48 -16.59 29.02 -8.33
CA THR A 48 -16.48 28.46 -9.67
C THR A 48 -16.00 27.00 -9.66
N ILE A 49 -16.91 26.06 -9.88
CA ILE A 49 -16.50 24.68 -10.20
C ILE A 49 -15.92 24.76 -11.61
N ALA A 50 -14.61 24.97 -11.69
CA ALA A 50 -13.91 24.85 -12.96
C ALA A 50 -14.13 23.46 -13.51
N ASN A 51 -14.57 23.40 -14.76
CA ASN A 51 -14.76 22.23 -15.61
C ASN A 51 -14.46 20.87 -14.96
N ILE A 52 -15.53 20.08 -14.78
CA ILE A 52 -15.41 18.68 -14.40
C ILE A 52 -14.83 17.95 -15.62
N GLY A 53 -13.51 17.72 -15.65
CA GLY A 53 -12.92 16.74 -16.55
C GLY A 53 -13.42 15.34 -16.22
N ASP A 54 -13.56 14.48 -17.22
CA ASP A 54 -14.12 13.11 -17.08
C ASP A 54 -13.32 12.20 -16.11
N SER A 55 -12.17 12.64 -15.62
CA SER A 55 -11.29 11.91 -14.69
C SER A 55 -11.41 12.34 -13.22
N ASP A 56 -12.15 13.39 -12.90
CA ASP A 56 -12.27 13.87 -11.54
C ASP A 56 -13.21 12.98 -10.72
N ASN A 57 -12.74 12.56 -9.56
CA ASN A 57 -13.45 11.67 -8.65
C ASN A 57 -14.86 12.20 -8.29
N ILE A 58 -15.87 11.66 -8.96
CA ILE A 58 -17.29 12.00 -8.77
C ILE A 58 -17.69 11.80 -7.29
N VAL A 59 -17.08 10.85 -6.60
CA VAL A 59 -17.34 10.54 -5.18
C VAL A 59 -16.90 11.67 -4.27
N TYR A 60 -15.75 12.30 -4.54
CA TYR A 60 -15.27 13.45 -3.79
C TYR A 60 -16.22 14.65 -3.91
N LYS A 61 -16.61 15.01 -5.14
CA LYS A 61 -17.56 16.12 -5.38
C LYS A 61 -18.94 15.82 -4.81
N PHE A 62 -19.35 14.56 -4.80
CA PHE A 62 -20.58 14.13 -4.12
C PHE A 62 -20.47 14.31 -2.60
N ASN A 63 -19.35 13.98 -1.99
CA ASN A 63 -19.14 14.15 -0.56
C ASN A 63 -19.09 15.64 -0.17
N GLU A 64 -18.48 16.50 -0.99
CA GLU A 64 -18.51 17.95 -0.78
C GLU A 64 -19.93 18.54 -0.88
N LEU A 65 -20.70 18.08 -1.88
CA LEU A 65 -22.11 18.44 -2.05
C LEU A 65 -22.97 18.00 -0.85
N ARG A 66 -22.74 16.77 -0.38
CA ARG A 66 -23.41 16.20 0.79
C ARG A 66 -23.03 16.89 2.08
N LYS A 67 -21.76 17.31 2.26
CA LYS A 67 -21.33 18.18 3.35
C LYS A 67 -22.08 19.52 3.38
N GLY A 68 -22.23 20.14 2.20
CA GLY A 68 -22.99 21.39 2.06
C GLY A 68 -24.47 21.22 2.43
N LEU A 69 -25.10 20.15 1.99
CA LEU A 69 -26.51 19.82 2.29
C LEU A 69 -26.73 19.47 3.77
N LEU A 70 -25.85 18.68 4.37
CA LEU A 70 -25.89 18.35 5.80
C LEU A 70 -25.68 19.61 6.65
N LYS A 71 -24.77 20.51 6.25
CA LYS A 71 -24.50 21.75 6.95
C LYS A 71 -25.67 22.74 6.87
N SER A 72 -26.41 22.79 5.76
CA SER A 72 -27.54 23.71 5.56
C SER A 72 -28.83 23.30 6.30
N ASN A 73 -29.07 21.99 6.45
CA ASN A 73 -30.28 21.50 7.09
C ASN A 73 -30.21 21.40 8.63
N LEU A 74 -29.10 21.76 9.24
CA LEU A 74 -28.78 21.47 10.63
C LEU A 74 -28.29 22.71 11.40
N MET A 75 -28.56 23.92 10.92
CA MET A 75 -28.31 25.14 11.69
C MET A 75 -29.37 25.36 12.78
N GLU A 76 -29.28 24.62 13.88
CA GLU A 76 -29.75 25.09 15.17
C GLU A 76 -28.65 25.89 15.88
N ALA A 77 -29.06 26.86 16.73
CA ALA A 77 -28.19 27.82 17.39
C ALA A 77 -26.98 27.15 18.07
N ARG A 78 -25.81 27.78 17.90
CA ARG A 78 -24.53 27.33 18.46
C ARG A 78 -24.59 27.31 19.99
N THR A 79 -24.78 26.11 20.51
CA THR A 79 -24.24 25.70 21.80
C THR A 79 -23.23 24.60 21.55
N PRO A 80 -22.11 24.52 22.28
CA PRO A 80 -21.15 23.43 22.12
C PRO A 80 -21.80 22.11 22.51
N HIS A 81 -22.20 21.34 21.51
CA HIS A 81 -22.88 20.06 21.76
C HIS A 81 -22.16 18.98 20.97
N THR A 82 -21.87 17.88 21.63
CA THR A 82 -21.48 16.65 20.95
C THR A 82 -22.69 16.09 20.23
N LEU A 83 -22.64 16.08 18.89
CA LEU A 83 -23.70 15.55 18.07
C LEU A 83 -23.15 14.43 17.16
N ILE A 84 -23.54 13.21 17.50
CA ILE A 84 -23.12 11.99 16.80
C ILE A 84 -24.36 11.23 16.35
N TYR A 85 -24.38 10.80 15.10
CA TYR A 85 -25.42 9.95 14.54
C TYR A 85 -24.83 8.61 14.14
N TRP A 86 -25.57 7.51 14.41
CA TRP A 86 -25.11 6.19 13.95
C TRP A 86 -26.27 5.26 13.59
N THR A 87 -25.97 4.30 12.75
CA THR A 87 -26.81 3.14 12.50
C THR A 87 -26.08 1.88 12.92
N GLY A 88 -26.81 0.84 13.30
CA GLY A 88 -26.23 -0.44 13.71
C GLY A 88 -27.21 -1.28 14.52
N ASN A 89 -26.71 -2.35 15.11
CA ASN A 89 -27.50 -3.32 15.86
C ASN A 89 -27.81 -2.89 17.30
N SER A 90 -27.34 -1.71 17.73
CA SER A 90 -27.54 -1.21 19.09
C SER A 90 -27.84 0.27 19.10
N ASN A 91 -28.75 0.69 19.97
CA ASN A 91 -29.02 2.07 20.33
C ASN A 91 -27.99 2.65 21.32
N THR A 92 -26.99 1.88 21.70
CA THR A 92 -25.95 2.27 22.65
C THR A 92 -24.61 2.40 21.93
N ILE A 93 -23.93 3.52 22.16
CA ILE A 93 -22.58 3.79 21.72
C ILE A 93 -21.65 3.83 22.93
N SER A 94 -20.50 3.17 22.83
CA SER A 94 -19.45 3.27 23.85
C SER A 94 -18.31 4.14 23.33
N ILE A 95 -18.00 5.19 24.06
CA ILE A 95 -16.90 6.11 23.76
C ILE A 95 -15.98 6.11 24.98
N SER A 96 -14.72 5.74 24.78
CA SER A 96 -13.70 5.66 25.84
C SER A 96 -14.14 4.87 27.08
N GLY A 97 -14.93 3.80 26.87
CA GLY A 97 -15.45 2.95 27.95
C GLY A 97 -16.74 3.46 28.61
N THR A 98 -17.18 4.68 28.30
CA THR A 98 -18.48 5.20 28.75
C THR A 98 -19.57 4.84 27.75
N ASN A 99 -20.64 4.25 28.21
CA ASN A 99 -21.80 3.89 27.39
C ASN A 99 -22.79 5.06 27.33
N TYR A 100 -23.14 5.45 26.12
CA TYR A 100 -24.18 6.45 25.85
C TYR A 100 -25.34 5.76 25.13
N THR A 101 -26.55 5.99 25.58
CA THR A 101 -27.76 5.49 24.92
C THR A 101 -28.29 6.58 23.99
N GLY A 102 -28.54 6.23 22.73
CA GLY A 102 -29.18 7.13 21.76
C GLY A 102 -30.60 7.48 22.20
N GLN A 103 -31.07 8.64 21.75
CA GLN A 103 -32.46 9.04 21.96
C GLN A 103 -33.39 8.03 21.29
N GLU A 104 -34.58 7.82 21.89
CA GLU A 104 -35.57 6.86 21.36
C GLU A 104 -36.10 7.28 19.98
N ASP A 105 -36.22 8.59 19.75
CA ASP A 105 -36.59 9.12 18.43
C ASP A 105 -35.41 9.12 17.49
N LYS A 106 -35.50 8.28 16.46
CA LYS A 106 -34.51 8.24 15.40
C LYS A 106 -34.62 9.47 14.48
N VAL A 107 -33.51 9.90 13.95
CA VAL A 107 -33.42 10.99 12.97
C VAL A 107 -33.27 10.40 11.58
N ASN A 108 -34.17 10.80 10.67
CA ASN A 108 -34.04 10.42 9.27
C ASN A 108 -33.07 11.38 8.54
N ILE A 109 -32.01 10.82 8.00
CA ILE A 109 -31.03 11.52 7.15
C ILE A 109 -30.97 10.79 5.81
N ASP A 110 -31.44 11.42 4.74
CA ASP A 110 -31.45 10.86 3.37
C ASP A 110 -32.13 9.49 3.26
N GLY A 111 -33.22 9.28 3.98
CA GLY A 111 -34.00 8.03 3.97
C GLY A 111 -33.45 6.95 4.90
N VAL A 112 -32.38 7.21 5.63
CA VAL A 112 -31.81 6.29 6.61
C VAL A 112 -32.11 6.80 8.02
N GLU A 113 -32.61 5.91 8.88
CA GLU A 113 -32.87 6.21 10.29
C GLU A 113 -31.64 6.02 11.16
N TYR A 114 -31.22 7.10 11.84
CA TYR A 114 -30.06 7.13 12.72
C TYR A 114 -30.47 7.27 14.18
N TYR A 115 -29.79 6.56 15.09
CA TYR A 115 -29.72 6.94 16.49
C TYR A 115 -28.94 8.23 16.64
N GLN A 116 -29.25 9.03 17.65
CA GLN A 116 -28.62 10.31 17.92
C GLN A 116 -28.10 10.37 19.35
N LEU A 117 -26.84 10.79 19.51
CA LEU A 117 -26.30 11.27 20.78
C LEU A 117 -26.21 12.78 20.69
N LYS A 118 -26.88 13.47 21.65
CA LYS A 118 -26.77 14.90 21.90
C LYS A 118 -26.29 15.09 23.33
N SER A 119 -25.18 15.75 23.54
CA SER A 119 -24.61 16.01 24.86
C SER A 119 -24.12 17.43 24.96
N ASP A 120 -24.39 18.08 26.06
CA ASP A 120 -23.89 19.43 26.39
C ASP A 120 -22.47 19.38 26.98
N LYS A 121 -21.88 18.20 27.07
CA LYS A 121 -20.52 17.98 27.55
C LYS A 121 -19.59 17.70 26.37
N ASP A 122 -18.41 18.31 26.45
CA ASP A 122 -17.31 17.91 25.59
C ASP A 122 -16.99 16.45 25.84
N LEU A 123 -16.66 15.70 24.77
CA LEU A 123 -16.12 14.37 24.95
C LEU A 123 -14.72 14.52 25.54
N ASP A 124 -14.47 13.86 26.66
CA ASP A 124 -13.19 13.94 27.37
C ASP A 124 -11.99 13.70 26.44
N ASN A 125 -10.82 14.28 26.78
CA ASN A 125 -9.55 14.26 26.03
C ASN A 125 -9.03 12.85 25.65
N ASP A 126 -9.67 11.80 26.14
CA ASP A 126 -9.37 10.40 25.88
C ASP A 126 -10.34 9.76 24.85
N PHE A 127 -10.42 10.34 23.67
CA PHE A 127 -11.29 9.93 22.57
C PHE A 127 -10.79 8.64 21.87
N TYR A 128 -10.50 7.57 22.63
CA TYR A 128 -9.69 6.46 22.15
C TYR A 128 -10.42 5.29 21.48
N LYS A 129 -11.69 5.05 21.78
CA LYS A 129 -12.28 3.77 21.35
C LYS A 129 -13.79 3.86 21.18
N PHE A 130 -14.22 3.82 19.93
CA PHE A 130 -15.59 3.45 19.60
C PHE A 130 -15.79 1.94 19.76
N ASN A 131 -16.98 1.50 20.19
CA ASN A 131 -17.27 0.10 20.38
C ASN A 131 -17.26 -0.66 19.04
N ARG A 132 -16.43 -1.68 18.92
CA ARG A 132 -15.77 -2.20 17.75
C ARG A 132 -16.61 -2.85 16.65
N ASN A 133 -17.86 -3.23 16.87
CA ASN A 133 -18.60 -4.08 15.91
C ASN A 133 -20.08 -3.73 15.71
N THR A 134 -20.56 -2.57 16.15
CA THR A 134 -21.99 -2.27 16.14
C THR A 134 -22.41 -1.23 15.12
N PHE A 135 -21.47 -0.47 14.56
CA PHE A 135 -21.80 0.62 13.63
C PHE A 135 -21.73 0.17 12.18
N ILE A 136 -22.77 0.56 11.42
CA ILE A 136 -22.79 0.46 9.96
C ILE A 136 -22.47 1.81 9.34
N ASN A 137 -23.09 2.89 9.86
CA ASN A 137 -22.79 4.25 9.47
C ASN A 137 -22.55 5.10 10.72
N LEU A 138 -21.61 6.05 10.65
CA LEU A 138 -21.25 6.94 11.73
C LEU A 138 -20.99 8.35 11.20
N ILE A 139 -21.63 9.36 11.81
CA ILE A 139 -21.51 10.76 11.42
C ILE A 139 -21.16 11.59 12.65
N PHE A 140 -20.03 12.30 12.56
CA PHE A 140 -19.65 13.36 13.52
C PHE A 140 -20.06 14.70 12.96
N LYS A 141 -21.00 15.39 13.62
CA LYS A 141 -21.49 16.67 13.13
C LYS A 141 -20.88 17.87 13.83
N ASP A 142 -21.09 17.97 15.11
CA ASP A 142 -20.60 19.04 15.98
C ASP A 142 -19.97 18.40 17.20
N VAL A 143 -18.68 18.10 17.11
CA VAL A 143 -17.89 17.50 18.19
C VAL A 143 -16.69 18.37 18.40
N ASP A 144 -16.53 18.92 19.59
CA ASP A 144 -15.32 19.67 19.94
C ASP A 144 -14.17 18.70 20.22
N THR A 145 -13.23 18.65 19.29
CA THR A 145 -11.99 17.88 19.42
C THR A 145 -10.76 18.80 19.44
N SER A 146 -10.95 20.12 19.61
CA SER A 146 -9.88 21.10 19.57
C SER A 146 -8.76 20.87 20.59
N ASN A 147 -9.04 20.18 21.69
CA ASN A 147 -8.05 19.83 22.71
C ASN A 147 -7.48 18.40 22.55
N VAL A 148 -7.92 17.64 21.56
CA VAL A 148 -7.47 16.26 21.35
C VAL A 148 -6.10 16.26 20.67
N THR A 149 -5.13 15.62 21.31
CA THR A 149 -3.76 15.50 20.79
C THR A 149 -3.44 14.10 20.27
N ASN A 150 -4.27 13.13 20.61
CA ASN A 150 -4.05 11.72 20.26
C ASN A 150 -5.35 11.07 19.78
N MET A 151 -5.37 10.61 18.52
CA MET A 151 -6.50 9.91 17.90
C MET A 151 -6.12 8.47 17.50
N ASN A 152 -5.07 7.91 18.12
CA ASN A 152 -4.70 6.54 17.84
C ASN A 152 -5.83 5.56 18.22
N PHE A 153 -6.01 4.50 17.42
CA PHE A 153 -7.05 3.48 17.62
C PHE A 153 -8.51 3.98 17.66
N MET A 154 -8.81 5.23 17.26
CA MET A 154 -10.14 5.81 17.41
C MET A 154 -11.24 4.94 16.78
N PHE A 155 -11.05 4.43 15.58
CA PHE A 155 -11.98 3.51 14.88
C PHE A 155 -11.41 2.11 14.72
N TYR A 156 -10.43 1.74 15.54
CA TYR A 156 -9.78 0.45 15.49
C TYR A 156 -10.78 -0.71 15.54
N ASN A 157 -10.68 -1.61 14.57
CA ASN A 157 -11.53 -2.81 14.46
C ASN A 157 -13.04 -2.53 14.30
N CYS A 158 -13.42 -1.35 13.74
CA CYS A 158 -14.79 -1.06 13.33
C CYS A 158 -15.11 -1.80 12.02
N SER A 159 -15.08 -3.14 12.06
CA SER A 159 -15.10 -4.00 10.86
C SER A 159 -16.43 -3.98 10.10
N ALA A 160 -17.55 -3.63 10.74
CA ALA A 160 -18.85 -3.50 10.12
C ALA A 160 -19.12 -2.09 9.54
N LEU A 161 -18.26 -1.11 9.81
CA LEU A 161 -18.44 0.28 9.40
C LEU A 161 -18.30 0.40 7.88
N THR A 162 -19.37 0.80 7.19
CA THR A 162 -19.40 0.97 5.74
C THR A 162 -19.30 2.43 5.30
N SER A 163 -19.73 3.36 6.18
CA SER A 163 -19.73 4.80 5.89
C SER A 163 -19.35 5.58 7.14
N LEU A 164 -18.42 6.54 7.00
CA LEU A 164 -17.91 7.36 8.08
C LEU A 164 -17.78 8.82 7.63
N TYR A 165 -18.37 9.73 8.41
CA TYR A 165 -18.26 11.18 8.23
C TYR A 165 -17.54 11.80 9.42
N VAL A 166 -16.36 12.32 9.17
CA VAL A 166 -15.44 12.87 10.18
C VAL A 166 -15.08 14.34 9.94
N SER A 167 -15.83 15.02 9.04
CA SER A 167 -15.55 16.43 8.73
C SER A 167 -15.83 17.41 9.89
N GLY A 168 -16.53 16.94 10.94
CA GLY A 168 -16.76 17.74 12.16
C GLY A 168 -15.63 17.64 13.19
N LEU A 169 -14.60 16.81 12.94
CA LEU A 169 -13.48 16.68 13.87
C LEU A 169 -12.43 17.76 13.59
N ASP A 170 -12.03 18.49 14.62
CA ASP A 170 -10.85 19.36 14.60
C ASP A 170 -9.61 18.52 14.92
N THR A 171 -8.69 18.40 13.97
CA THR A 171 -7.46 17.62 14.09
C THR A 171 -6.21 18.48 14.27
N SER A 172 -6.38 19.81 14.40
CA SER A 172 -5.27 20.79 14.40
C SER A 172 -4.26 20.62 15.55
N ASN A 173 -4.63 19.92 16.61
CA ASN A 173 -3.75 19.62 17.74
C ASN A 173 -3.32 18.15 17.81
N VAL A 174 -3.73 17.31 16.85
CA VAL A 174 -3.43 15.87 16.86
C VAL A 174 -1.98 15.62 16.44
N THR A 175 -1.27 14.85 17.26
CA THR A 175 0.14 14.47 17.01
C THR A 175 0.29 12.99 16.65
N ASN A 176 -0.71 12.17 16.95
CA ASN A 176 -0.67 10.73 16.75
C ASN A 176 -2.00 10.20 16.16
N MET A 177 -1.92 9.56 14.97
CA MET A 177 -3.04 8.95 14.27
C MET A 177 -2.80 7.47 13.94
N ASN A 178 -1.82 6.81 14.60
CA ASN A 178 -1.51 5.42 14.30
C ASN A 178 -2.72 4.51 14.62
N PHE A 179 -2.89 3.46 13.81
CA PHE A 179 -3.99 2.48 13.92
C PHE A 179 -5.41 3.07 13.91
N MET A 180 -5.59 4.32 13.48
CA MET A 180 -6.86 5.02 13.63
C MET A 180 -8.04 4.31 12.96
N PHE A 181 -7.84 3.77 11.76
CA PHE A 181 -8.84 3.02 10.99
C PHE A 181 -8.45 1.55 10.80
N ASP A 182 -7.50 1.04 11.60
CA ASP A 182 -7.06 -0.35 11.47
C ASP A 182 -8.24 -1.33 11.61
N ASN A 183 -8.31 -2.28 10.67
CA ASN A 183 -9.39 -3.26 10.55
C ASN A 183 -10.81 -2.68 10.30
N CYS A 184 -10.93 -1.50 9.71
CA CYS A 184 -12.19 -1.02 9.15
C CYS A 184 -12.49 -1.72 7.81
N LYS A 185 -12.71 -3.05 7.86
CA LYS A 185 -12.73 -3.95 6.68
C LYS A 185 -13.82 -3.66 5.67
N SER A 186 -14.96 -3.12 6.11
CA SER A 186 -16.13 -2.84 5.27
C SER A 186 -16.20 -1.40 4.77
N LEU A 187 -15.30 -0.52 5.24
CA LEU A 187 -15.27 0.88 4.84
C LEU A 187 -14.88 0.98 3.37
N THR A 188 -15.74 1.58 2.54
CA THR A 188 -15.54 1.64 1.09
C THR A 188 -14.94 2.95 0.61
N SER A 189 -15.23 4.04 1.33
CA SER A 189 -14.71 5.37 0.99
C SER A 189 -14.47 6.19 2.24
N LEU A 190 -13.44 7.05 2.20
CA LEU A 190 -13.13 7.95 3.32
C LEU A 190 -12.57 9.26 2.79
N ASP A 191 -13.19 10.37 3.21
CA ASP A 191 -12.73 11.72 2.89
C ASP A 191 -12.16 12.39 4.14
N LEU A 192 -10.86 12.66 4.10
CA LEU A 192 -10.09 13.31 5.15
C LEU A 192 -9.51 14.66 4.68
N GLY A 193 -9.96 15.18 3.55
CA GLY A 193 -9.42 16.41 2.94
C GLY A 193 -9.61 17.68 3.75
N GLY A 194 -10.41 17.64 4.81
CA GLY A 194 -10.59 18.76 5.75
C GLY A 194 -9.70 18.70 6.99
N TRP A 195 -8.88 17.65 7.14
CA TRP A 195 -8.07 17.47 8.33
C TRP A 195 -6.76 18.27 8.27
N ASP A 196 -6.42 18.91 9.38
CA ASP A 196 -5.10 19.48 9.60
C ASP A 196 -4.19 18.41 10.23
N THR A 197 -3.19 17.96 9.48
CA THR A 197 -2.23 16.95 9.94
C THR A 197 -0.84 17.53 10.21
N SER A 198 -0.71 18.86 10.23
CA SER A 198 0.58 19.56 10.34
C SER A 198 1.36 19.30 11.64
N LYS A 199 0.72 18.74 12.66
CA LYS A 199 1.36 18.34 13.91
C LYS A 199 1.56 16.83 14.06
N VAL A 200 1.04 16.04 13.13
CA VAL A 200 1.10 14.57 13.22
C VAL A 200 2.53 14.08 12.99
N THR A 201 3.01 13.24 13.89
CA THR A 201 4.33 12.62 13.83
C THR A 201 4.29 11.11 13.54
N ASN A 202 3.17 10.46 13.81
CA ASN A 202 2.99 9.02 13.60
C ASN A 202 1.66 8.74 12.86
N MET A 203 1.78 8.10 11.66
CA MET A 203 0.67 7.61 10.85
C MET A 203 0.76 6.09 10.59
N GLY A 204 1.60 5.39 11.33
CA GLY A 204 1.78 3.96 11.16
C GLY A 204 0.47 3.19 11.30
N SER A 205 0.25 2.23 10.39
CA SER A 205 -0.94 1.37 10.38
C SER A 205 -2.29 2.13 10.33
N MET A 206 -2.31 3.39 9.89
CA MET A 206 -3.53 4.22 9.96
C MET A 206 -4.71 3.59 9.22
N PHE A 207 -4.47 2.93 8.07
CA PHE A 207 -5.50 2.25 7.26
C PHE A 207 -5.23 0.75 7.13
N TYR A 208 -4.54 0.16 8.09
CA TYR A 208 -4.20 -1.27 8.09
C TYR A 208 -5.46 -2.13 7.96
N ASN A 209 -5.49 -3.10 7.02
CA ASN A 209 -6.63 -3.98 6.74
C ASN A 209 -7.95 -3.28 6.37
N CYS A 210 -7.92 -2.08 5.79
CA CYS A 210 -9.09 -1.47 5.18
C CYS A 210 -9.39 -2.12 3.81
N ASN A 211 -9.79 -3.40 3.83
CA ASN A 211 -9.81 -4.27 2.64
C ASN A 211 -10.76 -3.80 1.53
N SER A 212 -11.89 -3.18 1.90
CA SER A 212 -12.90 -2.71 0.95
C SER A 212 -12.72 -1.26 0.53
N LEU A 213 -11.72 -0.56 1.09
CA LEU A 213 -11.48 0.86 0.81
C LEU A 213 -11.01 1.02 -0.63
N ASN A 214 -11.85 1.60 -1.48
CA ASN A 214 -11.55 1.84 -2.89
C ASN A 214 -11.39 3.32 -3.24
N SER A 215 -11.83 4.23 -2.35
CA SER A 215 -11.68 5.67 -2.50
C SER A 215 -11.21 6.28 -1.18
N LEU A 216 -10.01 6.86 -1.19
CA LEU A 216 -9.41 7.52 -0.03
C LEU A 216 -8.86 8.89 -0.46
N TYR A 217 -9.27 9.93 0.25
CA TYR A 217 -8.83 11.29 -0.04
C TYR A 217 -7.90 11.82 1.06
N VAL A 218 -6.60 11.82 0.77
CA VAL A 218 -5.51 12.24 1.67
C VAL A 218 -4.54 13.24 1.00
N SER A 219 -4.87 13.73 -0.19
CA SER A 219 -4.00 14.62 -0.97
C SER A 219 -3.71 15.97 -0.34
N LYS A 220 -4.34 16.30 0.80
CA LYS A 220 -4.07 17.51 1.58
C LYS A 220 -3.32 17.24 2.89
N PHE A 221 -2.92 16.02 3.14
CA PHE A 221 -2.16 15.72 4.35
C PHE A 221 -0.80 16.43 4.34
N ASP A 222 -0.54 17.21 5.37
CA ASP A 222 0.80 17.67 5.68
C ASP A 222 1.52 16.59 6.48
N THR A 223 2.48 15.94 5.85
CA THR A 223 3.27 14.85 6.47
C THR A 223 4.69 15.29 6.85
N SER A 224 4.97 16.59 6.82
CA SER A 224 6.32 17.16 7.04
C SER A 224 6.93 16.86 8.41
N LYS A 225 6.14 16.39 9.37
CA LYS A 225 6.61 15.97 10.70
C LYS A 225 6.51 14.47 10.94
N VAL A 226 5.95 13.72 9.99
CA VAL A 226 5.76 12.28 10.14
C VAL A 226 7.09 11.55 10.05
N THR A 227 7.36 10.71 11.04
CA THR A 227 8.56 9.86 11.10
C THR A 227 8.27 8.39 10.85
N ASP A 228 7.04 7.94 11.07
CA ASP A 228 6.62 6.55 10.90
C ASP A 228 5.39 6.46 9.99
N MET A 229 5.55 5.79 8.83
CA MET A 229 4.50 5.45 7.88
C MET A 229 4.39 3.92 7.69
N SER A 230 4.97 3.15 8.61
CA SER A 230 4.93 1.69 8.51
C SER A 230 3.50 1.14 8.43
N ASN A 231 3.29 0.15 7.57
CA ASN A 231 2.00 -0.50 7.38
C ASN A 231 0.80 0.43 7.06
N MET A 232 1.02 1.69 6.67
CA MET A 232 -0.05 2.69 6.60
C MET A 232 -1.23 2.25 5.74
N PHE A 233 -0.97 1.55 4.62
CA PHE A 233 -1.98 1.03 3.70
C PHE A 233 -1.93 -0.50 3.57
N TYR A 234 -1.37 -1.20 4.55
CA TYR A 234 -1.27 -2.66 4.53
C TYR A 234 -2.65 -3.32 4.30
N ASN A 235 -2.74 -4.24 3.33
CA ASN A 235 -3.99 -4.93 2.97
C ASN A 235 -5.14 -4.01 2.50
N CYS A 236 -4.88 -2.83 1.96
CA CYS A 236 -5.89 -2.03 1.26
C CYS A 236 -6.15 -2.62 -0.14
N LYS A 237 -6.75 -3.82 -0.17
CA LYS A 237 -6.85 -4.68 -1.37
C LYS A 237 -7.69 -4.12 -2.50
N SER A 238 -8.64 -3.22 -2.19
CA SER A 238 -9.56 -2.63 -3.17
C SER A 238 -9.11 -1.26 -3.68
N LEU A 239 -8.01 -0.72 -3.15
CA LEU A 239 -7.50 0.60 -3.52
C LEU A 239 -6.82 0.50 -4.89
N THR A 240 -7.39 1.15 -5.91
CA THR A 240 -6.90 1.09 -7.30
C THR A 240 -5.92 2.20 -7.64
N SER A 241 -6.07 3.34 -6.97
CA SER A 241 -5.20 4.51 -7.10
C SER A 241 -5.16 5.30 -5.79
N LEU A 242 -4.10 6.07 -5.57
CA LEU A 242 -3.94 6.89 -4.38
C LEU A 242 -3.13 8.14 -4.75
N ASP A 243 -3.65 9.32 -4.42
CA ASP A 243 -2.94 10.58 -4.61
C ASP A 243 -2.14 10.93 -3.35
N LEU A 244 -0.82 10.80 -3.46
CA LEU A 244 0.16 11.10 -2.41
C LEU A 244 1.07 12.28 -2.80
N SER A 245 0.65 13.09 -3.76
CA SER A 245 1.47 14.18 -4.32
C SER A 245 1.86 15.26 -3.29
N ALA A 246 1.09 15.39 -2.21
CA ALA A 246 1.39 16.30 -1.10
C ALA A 246 2.25 15.70 0.01
N PHE A 247 2.56 14.38 -0.06
CA PHE A 247 3.34 13.75 1.01
C PHE A 247 4.79 14.23 1.01
N ASN A 248 5.19 14.83 2.11
CA ASN A 248 6.58 15.12 2.41
C ASN A 248 7.17 14.00 3.27
N THR A 249 8.10 13.26 2.72
CA THR A 249 8.69 12.08 3.37
C THR A 249 10.06 12.34 3.98
N SER A 250 10.55 13.58 3.96
CA SER A 250 11.92 13.94 4.36
C SER A 250 12.29 13.61 5.80
N LYS A 251 11.33 13.35 6.68
CA LYS A 251 11.58 12.91 8.06
C LYS A 251 11.22 11.46 8.33
N VAL A 252 10.70 10.76 7.33
CA VAL A 252 10.28 9.38 7.51
C VAL A 252 11.48 8.46 7.63
N THR A 253 11.50 7.67 8.67
CA THR A 253 12.55 6.67 8.92
C THR A 253 12.09 5.24 8.68
N ASN A 254 10.78 5.00 8.70
CA ASN A 254 10.21 3.67 8.57
C ASN A 254 9.05 3.65 7.57
N MET A 255 9.23 2.90 6.45
CA MET A 255 8.25 2.67 5.41
C MET A 255 7.95 1.17 5.21
N ASN A 256 8.35 0.31 6.16
CA ASN A 256 8.14 -1.12 6.02
C ASN A 256 6.64 -1.45 5.85
N TYR A 257 6.33 -2.40 4.96
CA TYR A 257 4.97 -2.85 4.67
C TYR A 257 3.97 -1.77 4.23
N MET A 258 4.39 -0.55 3.87
CA MET A 258 3.49 0.59 3.69
C MET A 258 2.36 0.32 2.69
N PHE A 259 2.63 -0.35 1.57
CA PHE A 259 1.64 -0.74 0.55
C PHE A 259 1.51 -2.26 0.40
N CYS A 260 1.99 -3.02 1.40
CA CYS A 260 1.94 -4.47 1.33
C CYS A 260 0.51 -4.96 1.08
N ASN A 261 0.36 -5.81 0.06
CA ASN A 261 -0.93 -6.38 -0.37
C ASN A 261 -2.00 -5.34 -0.79
N CYS A 262 -1.56 -4.21 -1.36
CA CYS A 262 -2.43 -3.32 -2.14
C CYS A 262 -2.65 -3.93 -3.53
N SER A 263 -3.30 -5.09 -3.58
CA SER A 263 -3.32 -5.98 -4.75
C SER A 263 -4.12 -5.45 -5.95
N ALA A 264 -4.95 -4.42 -5.79
CA ALA A 264 -5.65 -3.73 -6.88
C ALA A 264 -4.95 -2.45 -7.35
N LEU A 265 -3.87 -2.01 -6.68
CA LEU A 265 -3.17 -0.76 -7.02
C LEU A 265 -2.47 -0.89 -8.36
N THR A 266 -2.86 -0.08 -9.34
CA THR A 266 -2.34 -0.16 -10.72
C THR A 266 -1.18 0.79 -10.99
N SER A 267 -1.17 1.93 -10.30
CA SER A 267 -0.12 2.95 -10.40
C SER A 267 0.00 3.72 -9.08
N LEU A 268 1.19 4.24 -8.81
CA LEU A 268 1.48 5.08 -7.66
C LEU A 268 2.61 6.05 -8.01
N ASP A 269 2.41 7.34 -7.80
CA ASP A 269 3.47 8.34 -7.97
C ASP A 269 4.20 8.58 -6.66
N VAL A 270 5.43 8.07 -6.58
CA VAL A 270 6.37 8.21 -5.46
C VAL A 270 7.68 8.89 -5.91
N SER A 271 7.69 9.44 -7.13
CA SER A 271 8.90 10.01 -7.77
C SER A 271 9.48 11.23 -7.06
N LYS A 272 8.67 11.89 -6.21
CA LYS A 272 9.09 13.08 -5.44
C LYS A 272 9.46 12.78 -3.99
N TRP A 273 9.40 11.52 -3.58
CA TRP A 273 9.68 11.17 -2.19
C TRP A 273 11.16 11.32 -1.87
N ASP A 274 11.42 12.02 -0.79
CA ASP A 274 12.74 12.05 -0.16
C ASP A 274 12.88 10.85 0.79
N THR A 275 13.74 9.92 0.45
CA THR A 275 13.96 8.68 1.21
C THR A 275 15.28 8.68 1.98
N SER A 276 15.99 9.81 2.00
CA SER A 276 17.34 9.91 2.58
C SER A 276 17.44 9.54 4.08
N ASN A 277 16.33 9.62 4.82
CA ASN A 277 16.30 9.23 6.23
C ASN A 277 15.70 7.83 6.48
N VAL A 278 15.27 7.12 5.42
CA VAL A 278 14.60 5.83 5.58
C VAL A 278 15.59 4.72 5.86
N THR A 279 15.34 3.95 6.92
CA THR A 279 16.15 2.80 7.32
C THR A 279 15.50 1.46 7.03
N TYR A 280 14.17 1.40 6.98
CA TYR A 280 13.42 0.17 6.74
C TYR A 280 12.44 0.33 5.56
N MET A 281 12.65 -0.48 4.50
CA MET A 281 11.77 -0.55 3.32
C MET A 281 11.31 -1.98 3.02
N ASN A 282 11.53 -2.91 3.95
CA ASN A 282 11.14 -4.30 3.73
C ASN A 282 9.64 -4.44 3.51
N ASN A 283 9.26 -5.33 2.58
CA ASN A 283 7.87 -5.62 2.22
C ASN A 283 7.05 -4.41 1.73
N MET A 284 7.67 -3.30 1.34
CA MET A 284 6.95 -2.06 1.07
C MET A 284 5.89 -2.20 -0.01
N PHE A 285 6.17 -2.94 -1.10
CA PHE A 285 5.24 -3.22 -2.21
C PHE A 285 4.92 -4.72 -2.34
N TYR A 286 5.19 -5.51 -1.30
CA TYR A 286 4.92 -6.94 -1.33
C TYR A 286 3.45 -7.23 -1.68
N TYR A 287 3.22 -8.13 -2.67
CA TYR A 287 1.88 -8.47 -3.19
C TYR A 287 1.13 -7.31 -3.89
N CYS A 288 1.83 -6.29 -4.40
CA CYS A 288 1.22 -5.28 -5.30
C CYS A 288 1.07 -5.85 -6.72
N ARG A 289 0.19 -6.85 -6.88
CA ARG A 289 0.10 -7.74 -8.05
C ARG A 289 -0.31 -7.06 -9.35
N THR A 290 -0.97 -5.91 -9.28
CA THR A 290 -1.47 -5.18 -10.45
C THR A 290 -0.63 -3.96 -10.80
N LEU A 291 0.36 -3.62 -9.97
CA LEU A 291 1.25 -2.50 -10.20
C LEU A 291 2.10 -2.74 -11.46
N THR A 292 1.97 -1.87 -12.47
CA THR A 292 2.62 -2.02 -13.78
C THR A 292 3.91 -1.23 -13.90
N SER A 293 4.00 -0.11 -13.19
CA SER A 293 5.16 0.77 -13.18
C SER A 293 5.31 1.47 -11.84
N LEU A 294 6.55 1.79 -11.48
CA LEU A 294 6.88 2.52 -10.28
C LEU A 294 8.18 3.31 -10.54
N ASP A 295 8.15 4.62 -10.34
CA ASP A 295 9.35 5.45 -10.46
C ASP A 295 10.03 5.61 -9.09
N VAL A 296 11.11 4.88 -8.89
CA VAL A 296 11.97 4.90 -7.70
C VAL A 296 13.39 5.37 -8.04
N SER A 297 13.58 5.91 -9.25
CA SER A 297 14.90 6.26 -9.80
C SER A 297 15.64 7.33 -9.00
N LYS A 298 14.93 8.14 -8.21
CA LYS A 298 15.51 9.22 -7.39
C LYS A 298 15.63 8.91 -5.92
N TRP A 299 15.28 7.69 -5.52
CA TRP A 299 15.32 7.33 -4.10
C TRP A 299 16.76 7.24 -3.60
N ASP A 300 17.04 7.93 -2.52
CA ASP A 300 18.27 7.75 -1.75
C ASP A 300 18.07 6.57 -0.79
N THR A 301 18.82 5.50 -1.01
CA THR A 301 18.74 4.28 -0.20
C THR A 301 19.95 4.08 0.71
N SER A 302 20.82 5.07 0.81
CA SER A 302 22.10 4.98 1.53
C SER A 302 21.98 4.63 3.03
N ASN A 303 20.83 4.92 3.64
CA ASN A 303 20.55 4.58 5.03
C ASN A 303 19.73 3.28 5.21
N VAL A 304 19.31 2.64 4.11
CA VAL A 304 18.45 1.45 4.17
C VAL A 304 19.26 0.23 4.58
N THR A 305 18.78 -0.49 5.58
CA THR A 305 19.42 -1.71 6.08
C THR A 305 18.69 -3.00 5.72
N ASN A 306 17.40 -2.91 5.40
CA ASN A 306 16.55 -4.06 5.07
C ASN A 306 15.67 -3.76 3.86
N MET A 307 15.88 -4.51 2.76
CA MET A 307 15.10 -4.47 1.52
C MET A 307 14.40 -5.80 1.23
N SER A 308 14.32 -6.70 2.22
CA SER A 308 13.70 -8.02 2.00
C SER A 308 12.24 -7.89 1.55
N TRP A 309 11.84 -8.71 0.57
CA TRP A 309 10.48 -8.79 0.03
C TRP A 309 9.94 -7.47 -0.56
N MET A 310 10.79 -6.48 -0.84
CA MET A 310 10.34 -5.12 -1.16
C MET A 310 9.41 -5.07 -2.37
N PHE A 311 9.71 -5.79 -3.43
CA PHE A 311 8.91 -5.89 -4.66
C PHE A 311 8.37 -7.29 -4.91
N SER A 312 8.50 -8.20 -3.94
CA SER A 312 8.07 -9.59 -4.13
C SER A 312 6.58 -9.66 -4.48
N ASP A 313 6.21 -10.56 -5.42
CA ASP A 313 4.85 -10.67 -5.95
C ASP A 313 4.30 -9.41 -6.66
N CYS A 314 5.16 -8.52 -7.15
CA CYS A 314 4.78 -7.46 -8.09
C CYS A 314 4.64 -8.04 -9.51
N ASN A 315 3.62 -8.87 -9.73
CA ASN A 315 3.50 -9.78 -10.88
C ASN A 315 3.37 -9.10 -12.25
N LYS A 316 2.97 -7.82 -12.29
CA LYS A 316 2.77 -7.02 -13.50
C LYS A 316 3.86 -5.97 -13.72
N LEU A 317 4.78 -5.83 -12.77
CA LEU A 317 5.87 -4.86 -12.87
C LEU A 317 6.87 -5.33 -13.93
N THR A 318 7.10 -4.49 -14.95
CA THR A 318 7.92 -4.86 -16.12
C THR A 318 9.34 -4.32 -16.07
N TYR A 319 9.54 -3.23 -15.33
CA TYR A 319 10.82 -2.51 -15.26
C TYR A 319 10.93 -1.72 -13.95
N LEU A 320 12.15 -1.61 -13.42
CA LEU A 320 12.55 -0.72 -12.33
C LEU A 320 13.88 -0.05 -12.67
N ASP A 321 13.95 1.26 -12.48
CA ASP A 321 15.23 1.97 -12.52
C ASP A 321 15.82 2.09 -11.11
N LEU A 322 16.90 1.36 -10.87
CA LEU A 322 17.62 1.30 -9.60
C LEU A 322 19.01 1.94 -9.68
N SER A 323 19.29 2.69 -10.74
CA SER A 323 20.63 3.18 -11.10
C SER A 323 21.24 4.12 -10.04
N CYS A 324 20.42 4.79 -9.24
CA CYS A 324 20.85 5.70 -8.16
C CYS A 324 20.89 5.05 -6.77
N TRP A 325 20.54 3.76 -6.67
CA TRP A 325 20.46 3.10 -5.36
C TRP A 325 21.84 2.80 -4.78
N ASP A 326 22.03 3.20 -3.53
CA ASP A 326 23.15 2.81 -2.69
C ASP A 326 22.72 1.69 -1.75
N THR A 327 23.29 0.50 -1.92
CA THR A 327 22.96 -0.67 -1.10
C THR A 327 24.05 -1.02 -0.08
N SER A 328 25.03 -0.14 0.10
CA SER A 328 26.22 -0.40 0.94
C SER A 328 25.92 -0.65 2.44
N ASN A 329 24.71 -0.31 2.89
CA ASN A 329 24.25 -0.57 4.26
C ASN A 329 23.26 -1.72 4.38
N VAL A 330 22.85 -2.33 3.25
CA VAL A 330 21.83 -3.38 3.25
C VAL A 330 22.40 -4.71 3.73
N THR A 331 21.71 -5.32 4.69
CA THR A 331 22.07 -6.63 5.25
C THR A 331 21.12 -7.75 4.82
N TYR A 332 19.88 -7.42 4.45
CA TYR A 332 18.85 -8.38 4.02
C TYR A 332 18.27 -7.99 2.69
N MET A 333 18.42 -8.89 1.68
CA MET A 333 17.85 -8.74 0.32
C MET A 333 17.00 -9.97 -0.08
N ASN A 334 16.71 -10.87 0.85
CA ASN A 334 15.95 -12.07 0.55
C ASN A 334 14.59 -11.74 -0.07
N SER A 335 14.24 -12.47 -1.11
CA SER A 335 12.98 -12.32 -1.86
C SER A 335 12.72 -10.93 -2.45
N MET A 336 13.73 -10.06 -2.58
CA MET A 336 13.51 -8.65 -2.96
C MET A 336 12.73 -8.49 -4.27
N PHE A 337 13.00 -9.35 -5.26
CA PHE A 337 12.33 -9.37 -6.57
C PHE A 337 11.62 -10.70 -6.82
N GLY A 338 11.44 -11.52 -5.79
CA GLY A 338 10.78 -12.83 -5.93
C GLY A 338 9.39 -12.69 -6.55
N TYR A 339 9.04 -13.62 -7.46
CA TYR A 339 7.72 -13.68 -8.10
C TYR A 339 7.35 -12.44 -8.95
N CYS A 340 8.32 -11.65 -9.40
CA CYS A 340 8.15 -10.59 -10.39
C CYS A 340 8.06 -11.18 -11.81
N PHE A 341 6.93 -11.86 -12.12
CA PHE A 341 6.77 -12.67 -13.34
C PHE A 341 6.97 -11.90 -14.64
N ALA A 342 6.58 -10.61 -14.68
CA ALA A 342 6.62 -9.79 -15.88
C ALA A 342 7.92 -8.98 -16.04
N LEU A 343 8.83 -9.04 -15.06
CA LEU A 343 10.07 -8.27 -15.09
C LEU A 343 10.98 -8.80 -16.20
N THR A 344 11.24 -7.99 -17.23
CA THR A 344 12.00 -8.40 -18.43
C THR A 344 13.46 -8.01 -18.36
N SER A 345 13.78 -6.95 -17.62
CA SER A 345 15.15 -6.47 -17.41
C SER A 345 15.27 -5.87 -15.99
N LEU A 346 16.45 -6.03 -15.42
CA LEU A 346 16.77 -5.49 -14.10
C LEU A 346 18.28 -5.23 -14.05
N ASP A 347 18.67 -3.97 -13.84
CA ASP A 347 20.07 -3.62 -13.62
C ASP A 347 20.37 -3.52 -12.12
N VAL A 348 21.10 -4.49 -11.62
CA VAL A 348 21.60 -4.58 -10.24
C VAL A 348 23.13 -4.63 -10.18
N SER A 349 23.78 -4.31 -11.30
CA SER A 349 25.26 -4.37 -11.45
C SER A 349 26.00 -3.46 -10.47
N LYS A 350 25.34 -2.40 -9.98
CA LYS A 350 25.90 -1.44 -9.03
C LYS A 350 25.61 -1.77 -7.55
N PHE A 351 24.89 -2.84 -7.28
CA PHE A 351 24.56 -3.18 -5.88
C PHE A 351 25.84 -3.55 -5.12
N ASP A 352 26.10 -2.86 -4.02
CA ASP A 352 27.05 -3.31 -3.02
C ASP A 352 26.39 -4.35 -2.12
N THR A 353 26.83 -5.59 -2.25
CA THR A 353 26.31 -6.72 -1.48
C THR A 353 27.23 -7.15 -0.33
N SER A 354 28.25 -6.35 -0.03
CA SER A 354 29.32 -6.72 0.91
C SER A 354 28.83 -6.98 2.34
N LYS A 355 27.67 -6.42 2.73
CA LYS A 355 27.06 -6.66 4.05
C LYS A 355 25.89 -7.64 4.00
N VAL A 356 25.49 -8.12 2.84
CA VAL A 356 24.33 -9.00 2.68
C VAL A 356 24.65 -10.39 3.24
N THR A 357 23.76 -10.90 4.08
CA THR A 357 23.88 -12.22 4.70
C THR A 357 22.88 -13.25 4.17
N ASN A 358 21.75 -12.80 3.61
CA ASN A 358 20.70 -13.65 3.09
C ASN A 358 20.22 -13.17 1.72
N MET A 359 20.33 -14.05 0.70
CA MET A 359 19.87 -13.83 -0.69
C MET A 359 18.81 -14.86 -1.12
N GLU A 360 18.20 -15.56 -0.15
CA GLU A 360 17.17 -16.56 -0.40
C GLU A 360 16.03 -15.99 -1.24
N TYR A 361 15.56 -16.71 -2.27
CA TYR A 361 14.46 -16.33 -3.18
C TYR A 361 14.63 -14.97 -3.90
N MET A 362 15.81 -14.34 -3.91
CA MET A 362 15.97 -12.95 -4.35
C MET A 362 15.40 -12.67 -5.73
N PHE A 363 15.56 -13.60 -6.68
CA PHE A 363 15.02 -13.51 -8.04
C PHE A 363 14.06 -14.66 -8.37
N ALA A 364 13.59 -15.38 -7.35
CA ALA A 364 12.73 -16.54 -7.56
C ALA A 364 11.53 -16.21 -8.46
N SER A 365 11.28 -17.06 -9.44
CA SER A 365 10.16 -16.90 -10.39
C SER A 365 10.14 -15.58 -11.18
N CYS A 366 11.29 -14.96 -11.42
CA CYS A 366 11.44 -13.93 -12.44
C CYS A 366 11.41 -14.56 -13.84
N ARG A 367 10.24 -15.04 -14.25
CA ARG A 367 10.06 -15.92 -15.41
C ARG A 367 10.31 -15.28 -16.77
N SER A 368 10.28 -13.95 -16.84
CA SER A 368 10.53 -13.17 -18.08
C SER A 368 11.94 -12.59 -18.15
N LEU A 369 12.74 -12.74 -17.10
CA LEU A 369 14.10 -12.19 -17.04
C LEU A 369 15.04 -13.09 -17.84
N THR A 370 15.63 -12.56 -18.90
CA THR A 370 16.46 -13.33 -19.84
C THR A 370 17.95 -13.28 -19.52
N SER A 371 18.39 -12.25 -18.84
CA SER A 371 19.77 -12.05 -18.41
C SER A 371 19.84 -11.26 -17.12
N LEU A 372 20.92 -11.42 -16.38
CA LEU A 372 21.18 -10.71 -15.13
C LEU A 372 22.69 -10.53 -14.99
N ASP A 373 23.15 -9.30 -14.79
CA ASP A 373 24.54 -8.98 -14.52
C ASP A 373 24.78 -8.91 -13.01
N LEU A 374 25.53 -9.90 -12.50
CA LEU A 374 25.88 -10.06 -11.09
C LEU A 374 27.39 -10.01 -10.86
N ILE A 375 28.13 -9.59 -11.91
CA ILE A 375 29.59 -9.41 -11.84
C ILE A 375 29.90 -8.30 -10.82
N GLY A 376 30.80 -8.57 -9.91
CA GLY A 376 31.18 -7.59 -8.87
C GLY A 376 30.40 -7.72 -7.55
N TRP A 377 29.40 -8.59 -7.47
CA TRP A 377 28.74 -8.85 -6.19
C TRP A 377 29.70 -9.52 -5.20
N ASN A 378 29.80 -8.96 -4.02
CA ASN A 378 30.57 -9.55 -2.91
C ASN A 378 29.65 -10.42 -2.07
N THR A 379 29.81 -11.73 -2.17
CA THR A 379 29.00 -12.72 -1.43
C THR A 379 29.70 -13.29 -0.21
N SER A 380 30.81 -12.71 0.21
CA SER A 380 31.64 -13.27 1.29
C SER A 380 30.94 -13.39 2.66
N ASN A 381 29.88 -12.61 2.90
CA ASN A 381 29.09 -12.66 4.11
C ASN A 381 27.78 -13.45 3.97
N VAL A 382 27.48 -13.96 2.77
CA VAL A 382 26.22 -14.67 2.51
C VAL A 382 26.30 -16.09 3.06
N THR A 383 25.29 -16.47 3.83
CA THR A 383 25.15 -17.81 4.41
C THR A 383 23.99 -18.60 3.78
N GLU A 384 23.05 -17.91 3.11
CA GLU A 384 21.81 -18.47 2.61
C GLU A 384 21.55 -18.02 1.17
N MET A 385 21.49 -18.99 0.22
CA MET A 385 21.25 -18.77 -1.20
C MET A 385 20.15 -19.68 -1.78
N SER A 386 19.38 -20.37 -0.92
CA SER A 386 18.33 -21.27 -1.41
C SER A 386 17.32 -20.54 -2.30
N ASN A 387 16.86 -21.24 -3.33
CA ASN A 387 15.83 -20.76 -4.23
C ASN A 387 16.14 -19.43 -4.95
N MET A 388 17.39 -18.96 -4.96
CA MET A 388 17.72 -17.61 -5.43
C MET A 388 17.26 -17.35 -6.86
N PHE A 389 17.35 -18.34 -7.75
CA PHE A 389 16.90 -18.29 -9.15
C PHE A 389 15.79 -19.31 -9.44
N TYR A 390 15.09 -19.80 -8.41
CA TYR A 390 13.99 -20.77 -8.55
C TYR A 390 12.98 -20.35 -9.61
N TYR A 391 12.70 -21.22 -10.61
CA TYR A 391 11.81 -20.93 -11.75
C TYR A 391 12.16 -19.69 -12.60
N CYS A 392 13.43 -19.28 -12.67
CA CYS A 392 13.88 -18.29 -13.66
C CYS A 392 13.94 -18.92 -15.06
N SER A 393 12.77 -19.27 -15.60
CA SER A 393 12.62 -20.15 -16.77
C SER A 393 13.07 -19.55 -18.10
N ALA A 394 13.23 -18.21 -18.19
CA ALA A 394 13.74 -17.53 -19.39
C ALA A 394 15.24 -17.21 -19.33
N LEU A 395 15.88 -17.38 -18.16
CA LEU A 395 17.29 -17.06 -17.97
C LEU A 395 18.17 -18.06 -18.74
N THR A 396 19.05 -17.55 -19.61
CA THR A 396 19.82 -18.39 -20.55
C THR A 396 21.23 -18.67 -20.08
N SER A 397 21.84 -17.78 -19.33
CA SER A 397 23.19 -17.90 -18.77
C SER A 397 23.36 -17.07 -17.52
N LEU A 398 24.26 -17.49 -16.63
CA LEU A 398 24.71 -16.71 -15.48
C LEU A 398 26.22 -16.85 -15.33
N ASP A 399 26.89 -15.72 -15.07
CA ASP A 399 28.27 -15.66 -14.64
C ASP A 399 28.32 -15.33 -13.13
N LEU A 400 28.68 -16.31 -12.33
CA LEU A 400 28.81 -16.22 -10.88
C LEU A 400 30.26 -16.48 -10.42
N SER A 401 31.21 -16.30 -11.34
CA SER A 401 32.63 -16.65 -11.15
C SER A 401 33.33 -15.82 -10.08
N GLY A 402 32.81 -14.62 -9.76
CA GLY A 402 33.37 -13.76 -8.72
C GLY A 402 32.83 -14.04 -7.30
N TRP A 403 31.91 -14.98 -7.15
CA TRP A 403 31.24 -15.20 -5.88
C TRP A 403 32.07 -16.01 -4.91
N ASN A 404 32.24 -15.49 -3.70
CA ASN A 404 32.80 -16.24 -2.58
C ASN A 404 31.68 -16.99 -1.85
N THR A 405 31.64 -18.30 -2.02
CA THR A 405 30.60 -19.17 -1.43
C THR A 405 31.08 -19.91 -0.18
N SER A 406 32.28 -19.60 0.33
CA SER A 406 32.88 -20.32 1.45
C SER A 406 32.08 -20.28 2.77
N ASN A 407 31.22 -19.28 2.94
CA ASN A 407 30.34 -19.16 4.12
C ASN A 407 28.91 -19.67 3.88
N VAL A 408 28.58 -20.08 2.66
CA VAL A 408 27.24 -20.54 2.34
C VAL A 408 26.99 -21.93 2.89
N THR A 409 25.86 -22.09 3.58
CA THR A 409 25.46 -23.34 4.21
C THR A 409 24.31 -24.03 3.47
N ILE A 410 23.43 -23.26 2.80
CA ILE A 410 22.23 -23.77 2.11
C ILE A 410 22.17 -23.22 0.69
N MET A 411 22.04 -24.11 -0.31
CA MET A 411 21.90 -23.83 -1.74
C MET A 411 20.78 -24.66 -2.38
N SER A 412 19.84 -25.18 -1.58
CA SER A 412 18.75 -26.01 -2.10
C SER A 412 17.92 -25.24 -3.11
N GLU A 413 17.54 -25.92 -4.21
CA GLU A 413 16.66 -25.39 -5.26
C GLU A 413 17.16 -24.09 -5.93
N MET A 414 18.46 -23.75 -5.80
CA MET A 414 18.99 -22.45 -6.25
C MET A 414 18.69 -22.17 -7.73
N PHE A 415 18.75 -23.18 -8.59
CA PHE A 415 18.44 -23.08 -10.02
C PHE A 415 17.26 -23.98 -10.44
N TYR A 416 16.42 -24.40 -9.49
CA TYR A 416 15.29 -25.29 -9.76
C TYR A 416 14.40 -24.74 -10.89
N ASN A 417 14.15 -25.57 -11.94
CA ASN A 417 13.38 -25.19 -13.13
C ASN A 417 13.87 -23.95 -13.89
N CYS A 418 15.17 -23.66 -13.87
CA CYS A 418 15.78 -22.73 -14.84
C CYS A 418 15.88 -23.41 -16.21
N SER A 419 14.74 -23.65 -16.85
CA SER A 419 14.61 -24.56 -17.99
C SER A 419 15.29 -24.08 -19.28
N ALA A 420 15.53 -22.78 -19.44
CA ALA A 420 16.28 -22.21 -20.57
C ALA A 420 17.79 -22.06 -20.31
N LEU A 421 18.24 -22.32 -19.07
CA LEU A 421 19.63 -22.11 -18.70
C LEU A 421 20.54 -23.09 -19.42
N THR A 422 21.44 -22.56 -20.27
CA THR A 422 22.35 -23.38 -21.10
C THR A 422 23.76 -23.45 -20.54
N SER A 423 24.18 -22.41 -19.81
CA SER A 423 25.52 -22.32 -19.24
C SER A 423 25.54 -21.59 -17.90
N LEU A 424 26.43 -22.06 -17.02
CA LEU A 424 26.76 -21.43 -15.74
C LEU A 424 28.27 -21.29 -15.62
N ASP A 425 28.75 -20.14 -15.08
CA ASP A 425 30.11 -20.04 -14.59
C ASP A 425 30.10 -20.00 -13.06
N LEU A 426 30.61 -21.05 -12.43
CA LEU A 426 30.76 -21.25 -11.00
C LEU A 426 32.24 -21.27 -10.60
N SER A 427 33.12 -20.66 -11.42
CA SER A 427 34.55 -20.65 -11.16
C SER A 427 34.85 -20.01 -9.80
N GLY A 428 35.76 -20.61 -9.04
CA GLY A 428 36.12 -20.15 -7.70
C GLY A 428 35.17 -20.53 -6.56
N TRP A 429 34.06 -21.22 -6.84
CA TRP A 429 33.12 -21.64 -5.79
C TRP A 429 33.78 -22.63 -4.83
N ASP A 430 33.41 -22.49 -3.53
CA ASP A 430 33.72 -23.41 -2.46
C ASP A 430 32.42 -23.89 -1.81
N THR A 431 32.15 -25.19 -1.88
CA THR A 431 30.97 -25.81 -1.27
C THR A 431 31.29 -26.61 0.00
N SER A 432 32.45 -26.41 0.59
CA SER A 432 32.90 -27.18 1.75
C SER A 432 31.96 -27.06 2.96
N ASN A 433 31.36 -25.89 3.17
CA ASN A 433 30.44 -25.60 4.26
C ASN A 433 28.96 -25.83 3.89
N VAL A 434 28.64 -26.16 2.62
CA VAL A 434 27.27 -26.38 2.20
C VAL A 434 26.77 -27.72 2.75
N THR A 435 25.74 -27.65 3.58
CA THR A 435 25.09 -28.82 4.19
C THR A 435 23.86 -29.26 3.43
N GLU A 436 23.17 -28.33 2.73
CA GLU A 436 21.94 -28.60 1.99
C GLU A 436 22.05 -28.07 0.55
N MET A 437 21.83 -28.96 -0.43
CA MET A 437 21.90 -28.66 -1.87
C MET A 437 20.80 -29.41 -2.66
N ILE A 438 19.68 -29.74 -2.01
CA ILE A 438 18.61 -30.58 -2.58
C ILE A 438 18.05 -29.88 -3.83
N ASP A 439 17.85 -30.66 -4.91
CA ASP A 439 17.19 -30.23 -6.15
C ASP A 439 17.78 -28.95 -6.80
N MET A 440 19.07 -28.67 -6.55
CA MET A 440 19.72 -27.42 -6.99
C MET A 440 19.58 -27.17 -8.49
N PHE A 441 19.66 -28.22 -9.33
CA PHE A 441 19.57 -28.14 -10.79
C PHE A 441 18.34 -28.86 -11.35
N HIS A 442 17.41 -29.31 -10.50
CA HIS A 442 16.24 -30.07 -10.99
C HIS A 442 15.47 -29.24 -12.04
N GLY A 443 15.16 -29.85 -13.17
CA GLY A 443 14.45 -29.19 -14.27
C GLY A 443 15.31 -28.25 -15.14
N CYS A 444 16.63 -28.15 -14.93
CA CYS A 444 17.56 -27.41 -15.81
C CYS A 444 17.88 -28.20 -17.08
N ASN A 445 16.85 -28.59 -17.83
CA ASN A 445 16.97 -29.55 -18.93
C ASN A 445 17.80 -29.04 -20.14
N ALA A 446 18.00 -27.72 -20.27
CA ALA A 446 18.81 -27.12 -21.31
C ALA A 446 20.30 -26.97 -20.94
N LEU A 447 20.67 -27.28 -19.68
CA LEU A 447 22.03 -27.02 -19.17
C LEU A 447 23.07 -27.93 -19.84
N LYS A 448 23.99 -27.31 -20.55
CA LYS A 448 25.04 -27.99 -21.34
C LYS A 448 26.43 -27.84 -20.75
N THR A 449 26.69 -26.71 -20.08
CA THR A 449 28.05 -26.40 -19.64
C THR A 449 28.03 -25.71 -18.27
N ILE A 450 28.85 -26.21 -17.35
CA ILE A 450 29.19 -25.51 -16.11
C ILE A 450 30.71 -25.31 -16.10
N ARG A 451 31.14 -24.06 -15.99
CA ARG A 451 32.54 -23.73 -15.81
C ARG A 451 32.88 -23.68 -14.32
N MET A 452 33.98 -24.34 -13.92
CA MET A 452 34.38 -24.49 -12.50
C MET A 452 35.90 -24.33 -12.37
N VAL A 453 36.46 -23.32 -13.01
CA VAL A 453 37.92 -23.05 -12.95
C VAL A 453 38.29 -22.58 -11.54
N GLY A 454 39.35 -23.14 -10.98
CA GLY A 454 39.84 -22.79 -9.64
C GLY A 454 39.05 -23.43 -8.49
N CYS A 455 38.02 -24.24 -8.76
CA CYS A 455 37.31 -24.98 -7.73
C CYS A 455 38.11 -26.18 -7.22
N SER A 456 37.95 -26.53 -5.93
CA SER A 456 38.50 -27.76 -5.36
C SER A 456 37.87 -29.00 -6.00
N GLN A 457 38.59 -30.13 -6.03
CA GLN A 457 38.04 -31.37 -6.52
C GLN A 457 36.78 -31.81 -5.74
N THR A 458 36.76 -31.58 -4.44
CA THR A 458 35.60 -31.83 -3.57
C THR A 458 34.38 -31.07 -4.01
N THR A 459 34.51 -29.77 -4.32
CA THR A 459 33.42 -28.93 -4.85
C THR A 459 32.94 -29.45 -6.20
N ILE A 460 33.86 -29.78 -7.12
CA ILE A 460 33.54 -30.33 -8.43
C ILE A 460 32.75 -31.66 -8.32
N ASP A 461 33.20 -32.57 -7.45
CA ASP A 461 32.54 -33.87 -7.26
C ASP A 461 31.15 -33.70 -6.61
N LYS A 462 30.99 -32.75 -5.72
CA LYS A 462 29.69 -32.44 -5.08
C LYS A 462 28.69 -31.91 -6.13
N ILE A 463 29.10 -31.00 -6.98
CA ILE A 463 28.26 -30.47 -8.09
C ILE A 463 27.92 -31.59 -9.09
N LYS A 464 28.88 -32.45 -9.48
CA LYS A 464 28.62 -33.60 -10.34
C LYS A 464 27.60 -34.56 -9.74
N SER A 465 27.72 -34.86 -8.45
CA SER A 465 26.78 -35.71 -7.74
C SER A 465 25.38 -35.10 -7.74
N GLN A 466 25.26 -33.81 -7.51
CA GLN A 466 23.97 -33.13 -7.51
C GLN A 466 23.32 -33.10 -8.89
N LEU A 467 24.09 -32.83 -9.96
CA LEU A 467 23.59 -32.91 -11.34
C LEU A 467 23.02 -34.33 -11.66
N SER A 468 23.73 -35.36 -11.21
CA SER A 468 23.27 -36.75 -11.39
C SER A 468 21.98 -37.03 -10.60
N THR A 469 21.89 -36.56 -9.36
CA THR A 469 20.71 -36.72 -8.50
C THR A 469 19.49 -36.01 -9.10
N ASP A 470 19.71 -34.84 -9.65
CA ASP A 470 18.67 -34.00 -10.27
C ASP A 470 18.28 -34.46 -11.69
N GLY A 471 18.91 -35.54 -12.20
CA GLY A 471 18.61 -36.12 -13.50
C GLY A 471 19.16 -35.34 -14.69
N ILE A 472 20.09 -34.41 -14.46
CA ILE A 472 20.72 -33.62 -15.53
C ILE A 472 21.83 -34.46 -16.20
N THR A 473 21.54 -34.90 -17.41
CA THR A 473 22.47 -35.72 -18.22
C THR A 473 23.05 -34.88 -19.36
N GLY A 474 24.34 -35.14 -19.71
CA GLY A 474 25.00 -34.50 -20.84
C GLY A 474 25.54 -33.07 -20.55
N CYS A 475 25.50 -32.63 -19.30
CA CYS A 475 26.16 -31.39 -18.89
C CYS A 475 27.68 -31.62 -18.79
N THR A 476 28.46 -30.77 -19.44
CA THR A 476 29.93 -30.79 -19.40
C THR A 476 30.43 -29.86 -18.31
N ILE A 477 31.32 -30.34 -17.45
CA ILE A 477 32.06 -29.50 -16.49
C ILE A 477 33.42 -29.15 -17.08
N VAL A 478 33.71 -27.84 -17.15
CA VAL A 478 34.97 -27.27 -17.66
C VAL A 478 35.78 -26.75 -16.48
N THR A 479 37.01 -27.25 -16.31
CA THR A 479 37.87 -26.94 -15.16
C THR A 479 39.17 -26.22 -15.55
N GLU A 480 39.38 -25.95 -16.85
CA GLU A 480 40.58 -25.31 -17.41
C GLU A 480 40.22 -24.08 -18.24
#